data_e110651654720e4d177c4db471628761
#
_entry.id   e110651654720e4d177c4db471628761
#
_cell.length_a   1.000
_cell.length_b   1.000
_cell.length_c   1.000
_cell.angle_alpha   90.00
_cell.angle_beta   90.00
_cell.angle_gamma   90.00
#
_symmetry.space_group_name_H-M   'P 1'
#
loop_
_entity.id
_entity.type
_entity.pdbx_description
1 polymer ?
#
loop_
_entity_poly.entity_id
_entity_poly.type
_entity_poly.pdbx_seq_one_letter_code
_entity_poly.pdbx_strand_id
1 'polypeptide(L)'
;MLRTADIQKLPHHYLPKDFVLTDWASLEPYFIELTDRPIEDALGLEKWLKDLSELEAFVSEDACWRQIKMTCDTTDKSLEEAFNFFCMEIQPKMQPYADALNKKLIACPFTKALDKNTYFTYLRAVQKSIDLFRTDNIAIQAELSVMQQQYGTIAGKMTITHEGQEYTLQQAAQFLESEDRNIRASVYRKIQQRRLEDKTAMHDLSLIHI
;
A
#
# COMPACT_ATOMS: atom_id res chain seq x y z
N MET A 1 -22.46 0.12 -10.32
CA MET A 1 -21.05 0.44 -10.04
C MET A 1 -21.06 1.61 -9.06
N LEU A 2 -20.61 1.44 -7.82
CA LEU A 2 -20.49 2.52 -6.84
C LEU A 2 -19.46 3.55 -7.36
N ARG A 3 -19.88 4.81 -7.43
CA ARG A 3 -18.96 5.90 -7.77
C ARG A 3 -18.23 6.28 -6.50
N THR A 4 -16.93 6.56 -6.58
CA THR A 4 -16.15 7.06 -5.42
C THR A 4 -16.74 8.32 -4.79
N ALA A 5 -17.47 9.12 -5.57
CA ALA A 5 -18.24 10.28 -5.09
C ALA A 5 -19.43 9.93 -4.17
N ASP A 6 -19.91 8.68 -4.21
CA ASP A 6 -21.05 8.22 -3.43
C ASP A 6 -20.61 7.61 -2.07
N ILE A 7 -19.30 7.53 -1.82
CA ILE A 7 -18.75 7.05 -0.55
C ILE A 7 -18.74 8.23 0.42
N GLN A 8 -19.55 8.13 1.48
CA GLN A 8 -19.57 9.14 2.53
C GLN A 8 -18.22 9.10 3.28
N LYS A 9 -17.43 10.17 3.16
CA LYS A 9 -16.21 10.31 3.95
C LYS A 9 -16.56 10.53 5.41
N LEU A 10 -15.87 9.82 6.30
CA LEU A 10 -15.95 10.07 7.74
C LEU A 10 -15.38 11.48 8.03
N PRO A 11 -15.99 12.22 8.97
CA PRO A 11 -15.46 13.52 9.34
C PRO A 11 -14.11 13.38 10.00
N HIS A 12 -13.17 14.24 9.63
CA HIS A 12 -11.89 14.36 10.34
C HIS A 12 -12.12 15.10 11.66
N HIS A 13 -11.49 14.60 12.72
CA HIS A 13 -11.52 15.18 14.06
C HIS A 13 -10.12 15.59 14.53
N TYR A 14 -9.10 14.90 14.07
CA TYR A 14 -7.70 15.13 14.38
C TYR A 14 -6.97 15.86 13.26
N LEU A 15 -7.12 15.41 12.03
CA LEU A 15 -6.57 16.09 10.86
C LEU A 15 -7.50 17.22 10.37
N PRO A 16 -6.95 18.28 9.76
CA PRO A 16 -7.77 19.29 9.08
C PRO A 16 -8.67 18.64 8.03
N LYS A 17 -9.89 19.18 7.88
CA LYS A 17 -10.88 18.63 6.95
C LYS A 17 -10.38 18.50 5.50
N ASP A 18 -9.58 19.47 5.08
CA ASP A 18 -9.05 19.56 3.71
C ASP A 18 -7.54 19.23 3.67
N PHE A 19 -7.06 18.40 4.62
CA PHE A 19 -5.65 18.01 4.66
C PHE A 19 -5.26 17.20 3.41
N VAL A 20 -4.15 17.59 2.80
CA VAL A 20 -3.57 16.91 1.64
C VAL A 20 -2.11 16.58 1.94
N LEU A 21 -1.72 15.33 1.74
CA LEU A 21 -0.34 14.88 1.92
C LEU A 21 0.51 15.29 0.70
N THR A 22 1.30 16.34 0.88
CA THR A 22 2.23 16.86 -0.15
C THR A 22 3.64 16.29 0.03
N ASP A 23 4.11 16.26 1.28
CA ASP A 23 5.46 15.83 1.64
C ASP A 23 5.50 15.37 3.12
N TRP A 24 6.66 14.89 3.56
CA TRP A 24 6.84 14.48 4.94
C TRP A 24 6.66 15.62 5.94
N ALA A 25 7.13 16.82 5.62
CA ALA A 25 7.05 17.97 6.51
C ALA A 25 5.59 18.38 6.81
N SER A 26 4.66 18.13 5.89
CA SER A 26 3.22 18.36 6.09
C SER A 26 2.59 17.34 7.05
N LEU A 27 3.14 16.13 7.14
CA LEU A 27 2.61 15.01 7.92
C LEU A 27 3.30 14.86 9.28
N GLU A 28 4.59 15.09 9.37
CA GLU A 28 5.43 14.88 10.55
C GLU A 28 4.89 15.54 11.84
N PRO A 29 4.37 16.79 11.82
CA PRO A 29 3.86 17.44 13.04
C PRO A 29 2.77 16.64 13.76
N TYR A 30 1.95 15.89 13.03
CA TYR A 30 0.89 15.06 13.62
C TYR A 30 1.47 13.81 14.31
N PHE A 31 2.52 13.22 13.75
CA PHE A 31 3.24 12.13 14.39
C PHE A 31 3.97 12.60 15.67
N ILE A 32 4.63 13.75 15.62
CA ILE A 32 5.29 14.35 16.78
C ILE A 32 4.27 14.62 17.88
N GLU A 33 3.15 15.26 17.55
CA GLU A 33 2.11 15.60 18.52
C GLU A 33 1.58 14.36 19.23
N LEU A 34 1.25 13.27 18.50
CA LEU A 34 0.79 12.02 19.10
C LEU A 34 1.88 11.34 19.93
N THR A 35 3.14 11.44 19.51
CA THR A 35 4.27 10.88 20.26
C THR A 35 4.47 11.61 21.59
N ASP A 36 4.37 12.93 21.61
CA ASP A 36 4.64 13.78 22.76
C ASP A 36 3.42 13.96 23.67
N ARG A 37 2.19 13.80 23.14
CA ARG A 37 0.95 14.00 23.90
C ARG A 37 0.92 13.15 25.18
N PRO A 38 0.76 13.73 26.38
CA PRO A 38 0.59 12.96 27.60
C PRO A 38 -0.76 12.21 27.58
N ILE A 39 -0.77 11.01 28.14
CA ILE A 39 -1.99 10.21 28.35
C ILE A 39 -2.17 10.11 29.87
N GLU A 40 -3.15 10.82 30.40
CA GLU A 40 -3.33 11.01 31.84
C GLU A 40 -4.35 10.05 32.45
N ASP A 41 -5.28 9.52 31.63
CA ASP A 41 -6.33 8.60 32.05
C ASP A 41 -6.80 7.67 30.91
N ALA A 42 -7.78 6.82 31.19
CA ALA A 42 -8.34 5.87 30.22
C ALA A 42 -9.10 6.57 29.09
N LEU A 43 -9.79 7.68 29.36
CA LEU A 43 -10.49 8.46 28.32
C LEU A 43 -9.51 9.16 27.40
N GLY A 44 -8.43 9.70 27.97
CA GLY A 44 -7.30 10.26 27.22
C GLY A 44 -6.67 9.22 26.29
N LEU A 45 -6.51 7.97 26.76
CA LEU A 45 -6.03 6.87 25.93
C LEU A 45 -6.98 6.55 24.76
N GLU A 46 -8.29 6.47 25.03
CA GLU A 46 -9.27 6.21 23.97
C GLU A 46 -9.29 7.34 22.92
N LYS A 47 -9.19 8.59 23.36
CA LYS A 47 -9.10 9.72 22.45
C LYS A 47 -7.82 9.65 21.61
N TRP A 48 -6.68 9.37 22.25
CA TRP A 48 -5.39 9.22 21.57
C TRP A 48 -5.43 8.09 20.53
N LEU A 49 -6.05 6.95 20.84
CA LEU A 49 -6.25 5.85 19.90
C LEU A 49 -7.10 6.24 18.69
N LYS A 50 -8.17 7.03 18.91
CA LYS A 50 -9.01 7.51 17.81
C LYS A 50 -8.25 8.46 16.88
N ASP A 51 -7.49 9.39 17.45
CA ASP A 51 -6.69 10.35 16.69
C ASP A 51 -5.57 9.62 15.91
N LEU A 52 -4.90 8.64 16.53
CA LEU A 52 -3.93 7.77 15.86
C LEU A 52 -4.56 6.98 14.71
N SER A 53 -5.71 6.36 14.96
CA SER A 53 -6.44 5.59 13.94
C SER A 53 -6.87 6.46 12.75
N GLU A 54 -7.26 7.72 12.99
CA GLU A 54 -7.61 8.66 11.92
C GLU A 54 -6.37 8.99 11.07
N LEU A 55 -5.22 9.26 11.70
CA LEU A 55 -3.97 9.54 11.01
C LEU A 55 -3.53 8.34 10.15
N GLU A 56 -3.55 7.13 10.72
CA GLU A 56 -3.18 5.90 10.02
C GLU A 56 -4.13 5.61 8.84
N ALA A 57 -5.44 5.80 9.04
CA ALA A 57 -6.44 5.61 7.99
C ALA A 57 -6.24 6.60 6.83
N PHE A 58 -5.97 7.86 7.14
CA PHE A 58 -5.69 8.88 6.11
C PHE A 58 -4.45 8.51 5.28
N VAL A 59 -3.34 8.18 5.95
CA VAL A 59 -2.09 7.79 5.25
C VAL A 59 -2.29 6.53 4.41
N SER A 60 -3.02 5.55 4.95
CA SER A 60 -3.35 4.33 4.22
C SER A 60 -4.22 4.60 2.99
N GLU A 61 -5.22 5.49 3.11
CA GLU A 61 -6.08 5.89 1.98
C GLU A 61 -5.25 6.58 0.89
N ASP A 62 -4.38 7.54 1.25
CA ASP A 62 -3.51 8.24 0.29
C ASP A 62 -2.59 7.26 -0.45
N ALA A 63 -1.94 6.34 0.29
CA ALA A 63 -1.09 5.30 -0.29
C ALA A 63 -1.85 4.40 -1.28
N CYS A 64 -3.05 3.93 -0.87
CA CYS A 64 -3.90 3.10 -1.71
C CYS A 64 -4.33 3.83 -2.98
N TRP A 65 -4.72 5.10 -2.91
CA TRP A 65 -5.09 5.86 -4.10
C TRP A 65 -3.93 6.09 -5.06
N ARG A 66 -2.72 6.34 -4.55
CA ARG A 66 -1.51 6.43 -5.39
C ARG A 66 -1.27 5.11 -6.12
N GLN A 67 -1.35 3.99 -5.41
CA GLN A 67 -1.19 2.66 -5.99
C GLN A 67 -2.26 2.34 -7.03
N ILE A 68 -3.54 2.59 -6.72
CA ILE A 68 -4.67 2.35 -7.65
C ILE A 68 -4.50 3.15 -8.92
N LYS A 69 -4.22 4.45 -8.83
CA LYS A 69 -4.04 5.32 -9.99
C LYS A 69 -2.88 4.82 -10.87
N MET A 70 -1.75 4.51 -10.28
CA MET A 70 -0.58 3.98 -10.98
C MET A 70 -0.88 2.64 -11.68
N THR A 71 -1.64 1.74 -11.03
CA THR A 71 -1.99 0.45 -11.64
C THR A 71 -3.08 0.56 -12.72
N CYS A 72 -3.94 1.59 -12.67
CA CYS A 72 -4.93 1.85 -13.71
C CYS A 72 -4.31 2.38 -15.00
N ASP A 73 -3.22 3.13 -14.92
CA ASP A 73 -2.46 3.60 -16.08
C ASP A 73 -0.95 3.47 -15.83
N THR A 74 -0.40 2.33 -16.19
CA THR A 74 1.04 2.03 -16.05
C THR A 74 1.92 2.75 -17.06
N THR A 75 1.33 3.53 -17.98
CA THR A 75 2.06 4.33 -18.99
C THR A 75 2.29 5.77 -18.54
N ASP A 76 1.49 6.25 -17.60
CA ASP A 76 1.62 7.58 -17.01
C ASP A 76 2.74 7.60 -15.95
N LYS A 77 3.86 8.21 -16.33
CA LYS A 77 5.02 8.33 -15.44
C LYS A 77 4.77 9.19 -14.21
N SER A 78 3.87 10.17 -14.28
CA SER A 78 3.57 11.03 -13.15
C SER A 78 2.89 10.26 -12.01
N LEU A 79 2.05 9.27 -12.34
CA LEU A 79 1.42 8.38 -11.39
C LEU A 79 2.42 7.40 -10.75
N GLU A 80 3.36 6.89 -11.56
CA GLU A 80 4.47 6.08 -11.09
C GLU A 80 5.36 6.86 -10.10
N GLU A 81 5.76 8.08 -10.47
CA GLU A 81 6.57 8.97 -9.63
C GLU A 81 5.86 9.30 -8.31
N ALA A 82 4.55 9.57 -8.34
CA ALA A 82 3.76 9.86 -7.14
C ALA A 82 3.69 8.67 -6.17
N PHE A 83 3.60 7.43 -6.68
CA PHE A 83 3.64 6.23 -5.87
C PHE A 83 5.06 5.97 -5.31
N ASN A 84 6.08 6.07 -6.15
CA ASN A 84 7.47 5.90 -5.74
C ASN A 84 7.91 6.92 -4.69
N PHE A 85 7.46 8.18 -4.83
CA PHE A 85 7.67 9.21 -3.81
C PHE A 85 7.12 8.78 -2.46
N PHE A 86 5.90 8.24 -2.40
CA PHE A 86 5.33 7.74 -1.15
C PHE A 86 6.18 6.61 -0.56
N CYS A 87 6.58 5.63 -1.36
CA CYS A 87 7.36 4.47 -0.92
C CYS A 87 8.77 4.82 -0.45
N MET A 88 9.41 5.83 -1.06
CA MET A 88 10.81 6.18 -0.80
C MET A 88 10.98 7.33 0.19
N GLU A 89 10.01 8.25 0.25
CA GLU A 89 10.14 9.47 1.05
C GLU A 89 9.18 9.52 2.24
N ILE A 90 7.97 9.03 2.13
CA ILE A 90 6.97 9.11 3.19
C ILE A 90 7.03 7.87 4.09
N GLN A 91 6.84 6.70 3.52
CA GLN A 91 6.75 5.44 4.27
C GLN A 91 7.97 5.16 5.14
N PRO A 92 9.23 5.32 4.68
CA PRO A 92 10.41 5.06 5.52
C PRO A 92 10.50 6.00 6.73
N LYS A 93 10.14 7.28 6.56
CA LYS A 93 10.15 8.28 7.64
C LYS A 93 9.05 8.05 8.66
N MET A 94 7.92 7.50 8.25
CA MET A 94 6.78 7.17 9.12
C MET A 94 7.09 5.98 10.03
N GLN A 95 7.84 4.99 9.58
CA GLN A 95 8.04 3.72 10.31
C GLN A 95 8.63 3.88 11.73
N PRO A 96 9.66 4.71 11.98
CA PRO A 96 10.17 4.94 13.33
C PRO A 96 9.12 5.55 14.27
N TYR A 97 8.28 6.45 13.77
CA TYR A 97 7.17 7.03 14.55
C TYR A 97 6.11 5.98 14.87
N ALA A 98 5.74 5.13 13.91
CA ALA A 98 4.80 4.05 14.13
C ALA A 98 5.30 3.08 15.22
N ASP A 99 6.58 2.72 15.20
CA ASP A 99 7.20 1.90 16.26
C ASP A 99 7.18 2.61 17.63
N ALA A 100 7.51 3.91 17.66
CA ALA A 100 7.45 4.70 18.89
C ALA A 100 6.03 4.80 19.47
N LEU A 101 5.03 5.05 18.63
CA LEU A 101 3.62 5.10 19.01
C LEU A 101 3.11 3.74 19.51
N ASN A 102 3.49 2.64 18.85
CA ASN A 102 3.19 1.29 19.28
C ASN A 102 3.78 1.00 20.67
N LYS A 103 5.05 1.36 20.90
CA LYS A 103 5.71 1.21 22.21
C LYS A 103 5.04 2.06 23.27
N LYS A 104 4.67 3.30 22.95
CA LYS A 104 3.93 4.20 23.83
C LYS A 104 2.59 3.58 24.26
N LEU A 105 1.83 3.01 23.32
CA LEU A 105 0.57 2.33 23.60
C LEU A 105 0.75 1.16 24.58
N ILE A 106 1.70 0.27 24.29
CA ILE A 106 1.92 -0.92 25.14
C ILE A 106 2.45 -0.56 26.53
N ALA A 107 3.29 0.47 26.63
CA ALA A 107 3.80 0.96 27.90
C ALA A 107 2.79 1.77 28.72
N CYS A 108 1.68 2.22 28.12
CA CYS A 108 0.68 3.02 28.79
C CYS A 108 -0.03 2.23 29.90
N PRO A 109 -0.04 2.72 31.15
CA PRO A 109 -0.67 2.00 32.28
C PRO A 109 -2.18 1.84 32.11
N PHE A 110 -2.83 2.74 31.38
CA PHE A 110 -4.28 2.74 31.12
C PHE A 110 -4.72 1.73 30.08
N THR A 111 -3.81 1.09 29.36
CA THR A 111 -4.12 0.00 28.42
C THR A 111 -4.89 -1.14 29.07
N LYS A 112 -4.68 -1.37 30.37
CA LYS A 112 -5.41 -2.38 31.15
C LYS A 112 -6.89 -2.05 31.38
N ALA A 113 -7.28 -0.79 31.22
CA ALA A 113 -8.66 -0.33 31.36
C ALA A 113 -9.47 -0.48 30.05
N LEU A 114 -8.80 -0.73 28.92
CA LEU A 114 -9.47 -0.95 27.64
C LEU A 114 -10.29 -2.25 27.69
N ASP A 115 -11.44 -2.26 27.01
CA ASP A 115 -12.26 -3.47 26.90
C ASP A 115 -11.50 -4.60 26.20
N LYS A 116 -11.29 -5.69 26.93
CA LYS A 116 -10.50 -6.83 26.43
C LYS A 116 -11.10 -7.48 25.18
N ASN A 117 -12.42 -7.52 25.05
CA ASN A 117 -13.05 -8.15 23.90
C ASN A 117 -12.82 -7.33 22.62
N THR A 118 -12.85 -6.02 22.74
CA THR A 118 -12.65 -5.09 21.62
C THR A 118 -11.16 -4.97 21.24
N TYR A 119 -10.28 -4.83 22.23
CA TYR A 119 -8.89 -4.45 21.97
C TYR A 119 -7.87 -5.59 21.98
N PHE A 120 -8.23 -6.81 22.40
CA PHE A 120 -7.28 -7.92 22.51
C PHE A 120 -6.51 -8.21 21.22
N THR A 121 -7.23 -8.33 20.11
CA THR A 121 -6.59 -8.65 18.81
C THR A 121 -5.69 -7.51 18.34
N TYR A 122 -6.13 -6.27 18.51
CA TYR A 122 -5.37 -5.09 18.16
C TYR A 122 -4.08 -4.99 18.98
N LEU A 123 -4.16 -5.06 20.31
CA LEU A 123 -2.98 -4.97 21.18
C LEU A 123 -1.98 -6.11 20.93
N ARG A 124 -2.47 -7.32 20.63
CA ARG A 124 -1.61 -8.44 20.21
C ARG A 124 -0.89 -8.15 18.89
N ALA A 125 -1.57 -7.54 17.92
CA ALA A 125 -0.96 -7.16 16.65
C ALA A 125 0.09 -6.05 16.85
N VAL A 126 -0.20 -5.05 17.68
CA VAL A 126 0.74 -3.98 18.05
C VAL A 126 1.99 -4.57 18.69
N GLN A 127 1.85 -5.49 19.67
CA GLN A 127 3.00 -6.14 20.31
C GLN A 127 3.85 -6.89 19.27
N LYS A 128 3.22 -7.65 18.37
CA LYS A 128 3.94 -8.33 17.29
C LYS A 128 4.67 -7.37 16.36
N SER A 129 4.07 -6.23 16.05
CA SER A 129 4.73 -5.20 15.21
C SER A 129 6.00 -4.69 15.87
N ILE A 130 5.96 -4.44 17.19
CA ILE A 130 7.15 -4.04 17.98
C ILE A 130 8.22 -5.14 17.94
N ASP A 131 7.84 -6.39 18.17
CA ASP A 131 8.78 -7.52 18.23
C ASP A 131 9.49 -7.76 16.88
N LEU A 132 8.80 -7.47 15.77
CA LEU A 132 9.30 -7.67 14.40
C LEU A 132 10.02 -6.44 13.83
N PHE A 133 9.81 -5.26 14.40
CA PHE A 133 10.41 -4.04 13.88
C PHE A 133 11.92 -4.08 13.94
N ARG A 134 12.57 -3.74 12.82
CA ARG A 134 14.03 -3.55 12.71
C ARG A 134 14.27 -2.36 11.81
N THR A 135 15.01 -1.38 12.32
CA THR A 135 15.36 -0.16 11.58
C THR A 135 16.07 -0.48 10.27
N ASP A 136 16.93 -1.49 10.26
CA ASP A 136 17.69 -1.90 9.09
C ASP A 136 16.79 -2.40 7.94
N ASN A 137 15.58 -2.88 8.26
CA ASN A 137 14.62 -3.35 7.26
C ASN A 137 13.89 -2.21 6.54
N ILE A 138 13.94 -0.97 7.03
CA ILE A 138 13.20 0.16 6.45
C ILE A 138 13.62 0.40 5.00
N ALA A 139 14.94 0.52 4.77
CA ALA A 139 15.48 0.74 3.42
C ALA A 139 15.15 -0.44 2.48
N ILE A 140 15.29 -1.67 2.99
CA ILE A 140 14.99 -2.89 2.22
C ILE A 140 13.51 -2.93 1.83
N GLN A 141 12.59 -2.60 2.74
CA GLN A 141 11.16 -2.58 2.45
C GLN A 141 10.78 -1.52 1.41
N ALA A 142 11.41 -0.34 1.46
CA ALA A 142 11.20 0.70 0.46
C ALA A 142 11.67 0.24 -0.93
N GLU A 143 12.86 -0.37 -1.03
CA GLU A 143 13.39 -0.94 -2.27
C GLU A 143 12.50 -2.05 -2.81
N LEU A 144 12.05 -2.98 -1.96
CA LEU A 144 11.14 -4.06 -2.33
C LEU A 144 9.81 -3.52 -2.90
N SER A 145 9.26 -2.45 -2.33
CA SER A 145 8.03 -1.82 -2.82
C SER A 145 8.20 -1.28 -4.26
N VAL A 146 9.34 -0.65 -4.54
CA VAL A 146 9.69 -0.18 -5.89
C VAL A 146 9.88 -1.35 -6.86
N MET A 147 10.57 -2.43 -6.44
CA MET A 147 10.73 -3.63 -7.27
C MET A 147 9.39 -4.30 -7.59
N GLN A 148 8.48 -4.38 -6.63
CA GLN A 148 7.12 -4.89 -6.87
C GLN A 148 6.35 -4.04 -7.88
N GLN A 149 6.48 -2.72 -7.82
CA GLN A 149 5.90 -1.82 -8.81
C GLN A 149 6.49 -2.06 -10.21
N GLN A 150 7.81 -2.22 -10.33
CA GLN A 150 8.47 -2.52 -11.60
C GLN A 150 7.97 -3.83 -12.22
N TYR A 151 7.76 -4.87 -11.41
CA TYR A 151 7.14 -6.12 -11.86
C TYR A 151 5.75 -5.86 -12.47
N GLY A 152 4.90 -5.07 -11.80
CA GLY A 152 3.59 -4.68 -12.31
C GLY A 152 3.67 -3.93 -13.65
N THR A 153 4.63 -3.02 -13.78
CA THR A 153 4.87 -2.25 -15.02
C THR A 153 5.28 -3.15 -16.19
N ILE A 154 6.19 -4.11 -15.97
CA ILE A 154 6.58 -5.07 -16.99
C ILE A 154 5.39 -5.92 -17.41
N ALA A 155 4.67 -6.50 -16.45
CA ALA A 155 3.51 -7.34 -16.72
C ALA A 155 2.39 -6.59 -17.44
N GLY A 156 2.14 -5.32 -17.07
CA GLY A 156 1.13 -4.46 -17.71
C GLY A 156 1.43 -4.08 -19.15
N LYS A 157 2.72 -4.03 -19.52
CA LYS A 157 3.18 -3.74 -20.91
C LYS A 157 3.20 -4.96 -21.80
N MET A 158 2.93 -6.16 -21.30
CA MET A 158 2.90 -7.36 -22.12
C MET A 158 1.65 -7.35 -23.01
N THR A 159 1.86 -7.27 -24.33
CA THR A 159 0.81 -7.32 -25.34
C THR A 159 1.08 -8.40 -26.37
N ILE A 160 0.02 -8.85 -27.04
CA ILE A 160 0.09 -9.73 -28.22
C ILE A 160 -0.75 -9.16 -29.34
N THR A 161 -0.36 -9.43 -30.59
CA THR A 161 -1.16 -9.11 -31.76
C THR A 161 -2.01 -10.31 -32.17
N HIS A 162 -3.34 -10.13 -32.29
CA HIS A 162 -4.27 -11.11 -32.80
C HIS A 162 -5.19 -10.45 -33.83
N GLU A 163 -5.29 -11.02 -35.04
CA GLU A 163 -6.08 -10.48 -36.17
C GLU A 163 -5.80 -9.00 -36.50
N GLY A 164 -4.52 -8.59 -36.38
CA GLY A 164 -4.08 -7.22 -36.67
C GLY A 164 -4.35 -6.20 -35.57
N GLN A 165 -4.92 -6.61 -34.45
CA GLN A 165 -5.16 -5.77 -33.28
C GLN A 165 -4.26 -6.19 -32.11
N GLU A 166 -3.82 -5.21 -31.33
CA GLU A 166 -3.01 -5.41 -30.13
C GLU A 166 -3.91 -5.56 -28.88
N TYR A 167 -3.59 -6.56 -28.06
CA TYR A 167 -4.31 -6.88 -26.84
C TYR A 167 -3.34 -7.06 -25.67
N THR A 168 -3.67 -6.57 -24.50
CA THR A 168 -2.96 -6.98 -23.28
C THR A 168 -3.17 -8.48 -23.04
N LEU A 169 -2.32 -9.10 -22.19
CA LEU A 169 -2.48 -10.54 -21.92
C LEU A 169 -3.83 -10.86 -21.28
N GLN A 170 -4.38 -9.95 -20.45
CA GLN A 170 -5.70 -10.10 -19.85
C GLN A 170 -6.81 -10.02 -20.93
N GLN A 171 -6.74 -9.05 -21.82
CA GLN A 171 -7.70 -8.95 -22.93
C GLN A 171 -7.60 -10.14 -23.87
N ALA A 172 -6.38 -10.62 -24.14
CA ALA A 172 -6.15 -11.78 -24.99
C ALA A 172 -6.71 -13.08 -24.38
N ALA A 173 -6.86 -13.15 -23.06
CA ALA A 173 -7.40 -14.34 -22.40
C ALA A 173 -8.82 -14.72 -22.86
N GLN A 174 -9.64 -13.75 -23.31
CA GLN A 174 -10.98 -14.02 -23.87
C GLN A 174 -10.94 -14.99 -25.06
N PHE A 175 -9.88 -14.95 -25.89
CA PHE A 175 -9.72 -15.84 -27.04
C PHE A 175 -9.37 -17.29 -26.66
N LEU A 176 -8.93 -17.52 -25.42
CA LEU A 176 -8.68 -18.87 -24.90
C LEU A 176 -10.00 -19.63 -24.61
N GLU A 177 -11.13 -18.90 -24.56
CA GLU A 177 -12.47 -19.48 -24.39
C GLU A 177 -13.19 -19.71 -25.74
N SER A 178 -12.55 -19.37 -26.87
CA SER A 178 -13.10 -19.59 -28.21
C SER A 178 -13.46 -21.07 -28.44
N GLU A 179 -14.55 -21.35 -29.14
CA GLU A 179 -14.90 -22.72 -29.53
C GLU A 179 -13.89 -23.30 -30.54
N ASP A 180 -13.26 -22.44 -31.38
CA ASP A 180 -12.22 -22.85 -32.31
C ASP A 180 -10.89 -23.15 -31.58
N ARG A 181 -10.49 -24.43 -31.64
CA ARG A 181 -9.23 -24.91 -31.06
C ARG A 181 -7.99 -24.22 -31.66
N ASN A 182 -8.03 -23.83 -32.94
CA ASN A 182 -6.88 -23.20 -33.60
C ASN A 182 -6.66 -21.79 -33.07
N ILE A 183 -7.73 -21.03 -32.82
CA ILE A 183 -7.68 -19.72 -32.16
C ILE A 183 -7.08 -19.87 -30.77
N ARG A 184 -7.62 -20.78 -29.94
CA ARG A 184 -7.09 -21.02 -28.60
C ARG A 184 -5.60 -21.36 -28.62
N ALA A 185 -5.19 -22.30 -29.50
CA ALA A 185 -3.80 -22.72 -29.59
C ALA A 185 -2.86 -21.62 -30.08
N SER A 186 -3.30 -20.81 -31.04
CA SER A 186 -2.55 -19.69 -31.56
C SER A 186 -2.33 -18.61 -30.50
N VAL A 187 -3.40 -18.18 -29.83
CA VAL A 187 -3.34 -17.14 -28.79
C VAL A 187 -2.55 -17.63 -27.59
N TYR A 188 -2.74 -18.87 -27.14
CA TYR A 188 -1.95 -19.46 -26.06
C TYR A 188 -0.44 -19.39 -26.34
N ARG A 189 -0.01 -19.80 -27.55
CA ARG A 189 1.41 -19.74 -27.93
C ARG A 189 1.95 -18.32 -27.93
N LYS A 190 1.19 -17.35 -28.43
CA LYS A 190 1.58 -15.93 -28.43
C LYS A 190 1.74 -15.40 -27.00
N ILE A 191 0.80 -15.69 -26.12
CA ILE A 191 0.87 -15.31 -24.71
C ILE A 191 2.11 -15.90 -24.04
N GLN A 192 2.38 -17.21 -24.22
CA GLN A 192 3.56 -17.83 -23.62
C GLN A 192 4.87 -17.29 -24.21
N GLN A 193 4.92 -17.07 -25.53
CA GLN A 193 6.09 -16.47 -26.19
C GLN A 193 6.37 -15.09 -25.64
N ARG A 194 5.34 -14.24 -25.49
CA ARG A 194 5.49 -12.89 -24.97
C ARG A 194 6.02 -12.87 -23.52
N ARG A 195 5.56 -13.81 -22.67
CA ARG A 195 6.11 -13.98 -21.31
C ARG A 195 7.57 -14.40 -21.30
N LEU A 196 7.98 -15.25 -22.27
CA LEU A 196 9.37 -15.69 -22.39
C LEU A 196 10.31 -14.56 -22.82
N GLU A 197 9.84 -13.58 -23.59
CA GLU A 197 10.62 -12.41 -23.99
C GLU A 197 11.07 -11.56 -22.81
N ASP A 198 10.21 -11.41 -21.78
CA ASP A 198 10.52 -10.66 -20.55
C ASP A 198 11.06 -11.55 -19.42
N LYS A 199 11.35 -12.84 -19.69
CA LYS A 199 11.76 -13.82 -18.66
C LYS A 199 12.90 -13.32 -17.78
N THR A 200 13.94 -12.73 -18.38
CA THR A 200 15.12 -12.28 -17.63
C THR A 200 14.74 -11.14 -16.69
N ALA A 201 14.06 -10.10 -17.19
CA ALA A 201 13.63 -8.96 -16.38
C ALA A 201 12.69 -9.39 -15.24
N MET A 202 11.78 -10.34 -15.50
CA MET A 202 10.88 -10.89 -14.47
C MET A 202 11.63 -11.74 -13.45
N HIS A 203 12.65 -12.47 -13.88
CA HIS A 203 13.48 -13.29 -12.98
C HIS A 203 14.32 -12.41 -12.05
N ASP A 204 14.91 -11.34 -12.57
CA ASP A 204 15.73 -10.40 -11.79
C ASP A 204 14.92 -9.70 -10.67
N LEU A 205 13.60 -9.52 -10.89
CA LEU A 205 12.67 -8.97 -9.91
C LEU A 205 12.03 -10.05 -9.01
N SER A 206 12.34 -11.33 -9.22
CA SER A 206 11.77 -12.42 -8.42
C SER A 206 12.40 -12.46 -7.03
N LEU A 207 11.58 -12.23 -6.01
CA LEU A 207 11.99 -12.26 -4.60
C LEU A 207 11.92 -13.66 -3.97
N ILE A 208 11.58 -14.68 -4.77
CA ILE A 208 11.41 -16.08 -4.28
C ILE A 208 12.74 -16.68 -3.79
N HIS A 209 13.85 -16.13 -4.23
CA HIS A 209 15.20 -16.65 -3.94
C HIS A 209 15.97 -15.84 -2.88
N ILE A 210 15.30 -14.88 -2.22
CA ILE A 210 15.89 -14.11 -1.14
C ILE A 210 15.67 -14.79 0.21
#